data_c16a4a11652fe45c62f19aad7ce7f9d3
#
_entry.id   c16a4a11652fe45c62f19aad7ce7f9d3
#
_cell.length_a   1.000
_cell.length_b   1.000
_cell.length_c   1.000
_cell.angle_alpha   90.00
_cell.angle_beta   90.00
_cell.angle_gamma   90.00
#
_symmetry.space_group_name_H-M   'P 1'
#
loop_
_entity.id
_entity.type
_entity.pdbx_description
1 polymer ?
#
loop_
_entity_poly.entity_id
_entity_poly.type
_entity_poly.pdbx_seq_one_letter_code
_entity_poly.pdbx_strand_id
1 'polypeptide(L)'
;MNVTYFIQLFDDQLQDCNWLRFNERTPAGQARHGELTEILSEAASSRLVLILPAASVVLHKVSIVAKSKNQIAAALPYAIEDELASDIEQMHFAYRTLDKQSGNQLVAVIERDLVQRLHALIVQYQFESVLLLPQMLMVPWQAESWSLFVQREQALLRKDISDGYAMDVVAMPELLTTERELYKRQHDSESAPELKIYNFSPDQEVEGGSHFGGNSESLAVMARYCLDNPDTEINQLNEK
;
A
#
# COMPACT_ATOMS: atom_id res chain seq x y z
N MET A 1 -16.95 -21.46 2.66
CA MET A 1 -15.61 -21.05 3.19
C MET A 1 -15.20 -19.80 2.43
N ASN A 2 -15.00 -18.69 3.11
CA ASN A 2 -14.55 -17.46 2.45
C ASN A 2 -13.05 -17.60 2.14
N VAL A 3 -12.73 -17.81 0.86
CA VAL A 3 -11.35 -17.86 0.38
C VAL A 3 -10.97 -16.48 -0.13
N THR A 4 -9.80 -15.99 0.30
CA THR A 4 -9.24 -14.73 -0.17
C THR A 4 -7.85 -14.99 -0.74
N TYR A 5 -7.61 -14.54 -1.98
CA TYR A 5 -6.29 -14.50 -2.57
C TYR A 5 -5.69 -13.12 -2.39
N PHE A 6 -4.51 -13.06 -1.79
CA PHE A 6 -3.65 -11.88 -1.75
C PHE A 6 -2.59 -12.03 -2.82
N ILE A 7 -2.55 -11.11 -3.76
CA ILE A 7 -1.63 -11.12 -4.90
C ILE A 7 -0.83 -9.82 -4.86
N GLN A 8 0.48 -9.93 -4.66
CA GLN A 8 1.41 -8.81 -4.68
C GLN A 8 2.04 -8.70 -6.06
N LEU A 9 1.76 -7.60 -6.75
CA LEU A 9 2.40 -7.24 -8.01
C LEU A 9 3.80 -6.64 -7.74
N PHE A 10 4.75 -6.89 -8.64
CA PHE A 10 6.11 -6.37 -8.50
C PHE A 10 6.32 -5.06 -9.24
N ASP A 11 5.65 -4.93 -10.38
CA ASP A 11 5.76 -3.79 -11.28
C ASP A 11 4.44 -3.58 -12.04
N ASP A 12 4.46 -2.65 -12.98
CA ASP A 12 3.35 -2.30 -13.84
C ASP A 12 3.22 -3.20 -15.09
N GLN A 13 4.13 -4.17 -15.30
CA GLN A 13 4.09 -5.07 -16.45
C GLN A 13 3.01 -6.14 -16.33
N LEU A 14 2.51 -6.39 -15.11
CA LEU A 14 1.42 -7.32 -14.82
C LEU A 14 1.69 -8.76 -15.27
N GLN A 15 2.95 -9.19 -15.22
CA GLN A 15 3.35 -10.54 -15.62
C GLN A 15 3.47 -11.45 -14.41
N ASP A 16 4.41 -11.16 -13.53
CA ASP A 16 4.73 -12.00 -12.39
C ASP A 16 4.20 -11.42 -11.08
N CYS A 17 3.84 -12.30 -10.15
CA CYS A 17 3.35 -11.91 -8.84
C CYS A 17 3.77 -12.91 -7.76
N ASN A 18 3.77 -12.44 -6.51
CA ASN A 18 3.67 -13.34 -5.37
C ASN A 18 2.21 -13.44 -4.94
N TRP A 19 1.78 -14.62 -4.53
CA TRP A 19 0.42 -14.81 -4.07
C TRP A 19 0.34 -15.73 -2.86
N LEU A 20 -0.70 -15.52 -2.07
CA LEU A 20 -0.98 -16.31 -0.88
C LEU A 20 -2.50 -16.44 -0.70
N ARG A 21 -2.96 -17.67 -0.50
CA ARG A 21 -4.37 -17.95 -0.21
C ARG A 21 -4.62 -17.94 1.29
N PHE A 22 -5.72 -17.32 1.68
CA PHE A 22 -6.25 -17.36 3.03
C PHE A 22 -7.60 -18.09 3.04
N ASN A 23 -7.78 -18.98 4.00
CA ASN A 23 -9.07 -19.53 4.36
C ASN A 23 -9.55 -18.75 5.60
N GLU A 24 -10.55 -17.89 5.40
CA GLU A 24 -10.98 -16.92 6.40
C GLU A 24 -9.82 -15.98 6.82
N ARG A 25 -9.22 -16.20 7.99
CA ARG A 25 -8.09 -15.38 8.52
C ARG A 25 -6.77 -16.16 8.64
N THR A 26 -6.74 -17.38 8.12
CA THR A 26 -5.56 -18.25 8.25
C THR A 26 -4.91 -18.50 6.90
N PRO A 27 -3.59 -18.29 6.75
CA PRO A 27 -2.91 -18.60 5.50
C PRO A 27 -2.98 -20.09 5.20
N ALA A 28 -3.30 -20.42 3.95
CA ALA A 28 -3.39 -21.81 3.48
C ALA A 28 -2.09 -22.23 2.77
N GLY A 29 -1.01 -22.30 3.53
CA GLY A 29 0.34 -22.63 3.04
C GLY A 29 1.28 -21.44 3.06
N GLN A 30 2.32 -21.49 2.22
CA GLN A 30 3.33 -20.45 2.04
C GLN A 30 3.00 -19.60 0.80
N ALA A 31 3.55 -18.39 0.75
CA ALA A 31 3.49 -17.55 -0.44
C ALA A 31 4.20 -18.24 -1.61
N ARG A 32 3.61 -18.11 -2.79
CA ARG A 32 4.11 -18.70 -4.04
C ARG A 32 4.36 -17.58 -5.05
N HIS A 33 5.27 -17.86 -5.97
CA HIS A 33 5.53 -17.03 -7.14
C HIS A 33 4.87 -17.66 -8.37
N GLY A 34 4.33 -16.84 -9.28
CA GLY A 34 3.71 -17.33 -10.50
C GLY A 34 3.27 -16.21 -11.44
N GLU A 35 2.77 -16.60 -12.59
CA GLU A 35 2.22 -15.72 -13.61
C GLU A 35 0.84 -15.21 -13.16
N LEU A 36 0.60 -13.90 -13.29
CA LEU A 36 -0.62 -13.24 -12.81
C LEU A 36 -1.89 -13.84 -13.43
N THR A 37 -1.90 -14.10 -14.74
CA THR A 37 -3.07 -14.63 -15.45
C THR A 37 -3.45 -16.04 -14.99
N GLU A 38 -2.46 -16.89 -14.70
CA GLU A 38 -2.70 -18.23 -14.17
C GLU A 38 -3.34 -18.14 -12.77
N ILE A 39 -2.83 -17.26 -11.91
CA ILE A 39 -3.34 -17.10 -10.55
C ILE A 39 -4.72 -16.46 -10.53
N LEU A 40 -5.01 -15.48 -11.41
CA LEU A 40 -6.35 -14.92 -11.55
C LEU A 40 -7.37 -15.99 -11.97
N SER A 41 -6.97 -16.92 -12.84
CA SER A 41 -7.82 -18.07 -13.22
C SER A 41 -8.06 -19.02 -12.04
N GLU A 42 -7.03 -19.32 -11.24
CA GLU A 42 -7.15 -20.17 -10.05
C GLU A 42 -8.03 -19.51 -8.97
N ALA A 43 -7.91 -18.20 -8.81
CA ALA A 43 -8.63 -17.41 -7.81
C ALA A 43 -10.10 -17.10 -8.18
N ALA A 44 -10.57 -17.54 -9.36
CA ALA A 44 -11.95 -17.30 -9.78
C ALA A 44 -12.95 -17.78 -8.72
N SER A 45 -14.07 -17.06 -8.57
CA SER A 45 -15.11 -17.27 -7.55
C SER A 45 -14.64 -17.07 -6.10
N SER A 46 -13.48 -16.46 -5.88
CA SER A 46 -12.96 -16.11 -4.55
C SER A 46 -12.94 -14.59 -4.36
N ARG A 47 -12.59 -14.14 -3.16
CA ARG A 47 -12.24 -12.74 -2.91
C ARG A 47 -10.80 -12.50 -3.36
N LEU A 48 -10.58 -11.39 -4.05
CA LEU A 48 -9.28 -11.00 -4.57
C LEU A 48 -8.82 -9.71 -3.94
N VAL A 49 -7.58 -9.69 -3.43
CA VAL A 49 -6.86 -8.49 -2.99
C VAL A 49 -5.59 -8.39 -3.81
N LEU A 50 -5.55 -7.42 -4.73
CA LEU A 50 -4.36 -7.09 -5.51
C LEU A 50 -3.60 -5.97 -4.81
N ILE A 51 -2.34 -6.23 -4.48
CA ILE A 51 -1.44 -5.28 -3.82
C ILE A 51 -0.60 -4.62 -4.90
N LEU A 52 -0.86 -3.33 -5.10
CA LEU A 52 -0.16 -2.51 -6.08
C LEU A 52 1.23 -2.13 -5.58
N PRO A 53 2.27 -2.16 -6.45
CA PRO A 53 3.62 -1.78 -6.06
C PRO A 53 3.67 -0.38 -5.46
N ALA A 54 4.47 -0.19 -4.41
CA ALA A 54 4.59 1.12 -3.76
C ALA A 54 5.14 2.20 -4.72
N ALA A 55 5.95 1.81 -5.70
CA ALA A 55 6.47 2.72 -6.73
C ALA A 55 5.39 3.21 -7.72
N SER A 56 4.27 2.49 -7.84
CA SER A 56 3.18 2.82 -8.77
C SER A 56 2.07 3.66 -8.13
N VAL A 57 2.11 3.87 -6.82
CA VAL A 57 1.04 4.60 -6.10
C VAL A 57 1.64 5.65 -5.18
N VAL A 58 1.24 6.89 -5.36
CA VAL A 58 1.62 7.99 -4.47
C VAL A 58 0.45 8.27 -3.52
N LEU A 59 0.77 8.42 -2.23
CA LEU A 59 -0.20 8.78 -1.20
C LEU A 59 -0.09 10.27 -0.88
N HIS A 60 -1.23 10.94 -0.83
CA HIS A 60 -1.34 12.35 -0.44
C HIS A 60 -2.35 12.51 0.70
N LYS A 61 -2.14 13.53 1.52
CA LYS A 61 -3.12 13.97 2.51
C LYS A 61 -3.55 15.39 2.17
N VAL A 62 -4.83 15.54 1.86
CA VAL A 62 -5.41 16.84 1.49
C VAL A 62 -6.60 17.18 2.38
N SER A 63 -6.85 18.47 2.56
CA SER A 63 -8.04 18.94 3.28
C SER A 63 -9.05 19.50 2.27
N ILE A 64 -10.18 18.80 2.12
CA ILE A 64 -11.29 19.20 1.26
C ILE A 64 -12.56 19.20 2.08
N VAL A 65 -13.07 20.39 2.36
CA VAL A 65 -14.36 20.56 3.05
C VAL A 65 -15.47 20.56 2.01
N ALA A 66 -16.20 19.46 1.91
CA ALA A 66 -17.30 19.31 0.97
C ALA A 66 -18.49 18.60 1.60
N LYS A 67 -19.69 18.86 1.05
CA LYS A 67 -20.96 18.32 1.57
C LYS A 67 -21.30 16.93 1.03
N SER A 68 -20.63 16.48 -0.01
CA SER A 68 -20.90 15.18 -0.65
C SER A 68 -19.62 14.52 -1.18
N LYS A 69 -19.65 13.20 -1.33
CA LYS A 69 -18.57 12.42 -1.94
C LYS A 69 -18.27 12.88 -3.37
N ASN A 70 -19.29 13.24 -4.14
CA ASN A 70 -19.09 13.72 -5.52
C ASN A 70 -18.34 15.05 -5.56
N GLN A 71 -18.58 15.95 -4.61
CA GLN A 71 -17.84 17.20 -4.51
C GLN A 71 -16.37 16.97 -4.11
N ILE A 72 -16.11 16.02 -3.20
CA ILE A 72 -14.74 15.62 -2.87
C ILE A 72 -14.05 15.08 -4.12
N ALA A 73 -14.65 14.08 -4.78
CA ALA A 73 -14.08 13.46 -5.97
C ALA A 73 -13.78 14.47 -7.10
N ALA A 74 -14.65 15.45 -7.30
CA ALA A 74 -14.45 16.49 -8.31
C ALA A 74 -13.34 17.50 -7.94
N ALA A 75 -13.11 17.75 -6.65
CA ALA A 75 -12.10 18.69 -6.18
C ALA A 75 -10.69 18.07 -6.04
N LEU A 76 -10.62 16.76 -5.83
CA LEU A 76 -9.36 16.03 -5.56
C LEU A 76 -8.26 16.27 -6.58
N PRO A 77 -8.49 16.12 -7.92
CA PRO A 77 -7.44 16.30 -8.91
C PRO A 77 -6.79 17.68 -8.80
N TYR A 78 -7.60 18.72 -8.66
CA TYR A 78 -7.14 20.11 -8.58
C TYR A 78 -6.45 20.42 -7.24
N ALA A 79 -6.83 19.73 -6.16
CA ALA A 79 -6.23 19.96 -4.84
C ALA A 79 -4.78 19.45 -4.72
N ILE A 80 -4.35 18.58 -5.63
CA ILE A 80 -3.00 17.99 -5.64
C ILE A 80 -2.27 18.17 -6.97
N GLU A 81 -2.85 18.93 -7.92
CA GLU A 81 -2.29 19.14 -9.26
C GLU A 81 -0.83 19.63 -9.21
N ASP A 82 -0.55 20.60 -8.35
CA ASP A 82 0.80 21.19 -8.19
C ASP A 82 1.83 20.20 -7.61
N GLU A 83 1.38 19.10 -7.01
CA GLU A 83 2.25 18.07 -6.41
C GLU A 83 2.50 16.90 -7.37
N LEU A 84 1.81 16.86 -8.51
CA LEU A 84 1.91 15.78 -9.49
C LEU A 84 2.96 16.08 -10.57
N ALA A 85 3.72 15.05 -10.96
CA ALA A 85 4.65 15.12 -12.07
C ALA A 85 3.99 14.92 -13.45
N SER A 86 2.74 14.42 -13.47
CA SER A 86 1.97 14.08 -14.67
C SER A 86 0.64 14.82 -14.68
N ASP A 87 0.07 14.98 -15.88
CA ASP A 87 -1.23 15.60 -16.05
C ASP A 87 -2.34 14.85 -15.28
N ILE A 88 -3.20 15.60 -14.60
CA ILE A 88 -4.31 15.05 -13.81
C ILE A 88 -5.23 14.14 -14.63
N GLU A 89 -5.35 14.38 -15.94
CA GLU A 89 -6.17 13.58 -16.86
C GLU A 89 -5.62 12.17 -17.09
N GLN A 90 -4.32 11.98 -16.85
CA GLN A 90 -3.64 10.67 -16.96
C GLN A 90 -3.67 9.90 -15.65
N MET A 91 -4.12 10.53 -14.58
CA MET A 91 -4.14 9.94 -13.26
C MET A 91 -5.53 9.43 -12.86
N HIS A 92 -5.52 8.41 -12.05
CA HIS A 92 -6.69 7.86 -11.35
C HIS A 92 -6.55 8.18 -9.86
N PHE A 93 -7.64 8.61 -9.25
CA PHE A 93 -7.69 9.05 -7.85
C PHE A 93 -8.67 8.21 -7.07
N ALA A 94 -8.18 7.51 -6.05
CA ALA A 94 -9.03 6.93 -5.03
C ALA A 94 -8.81 7.64 -3.70
N TYR A 95 -9.84 7.76 -2.88
CA TYR A 95 -9.73 8.47 -1.61
C TYR A 95 -10.52 7.83 -0.49
N ARG A 96 -10.10 8.13 0.72
CA ARG A 96 -10.79 7.80 1.96
C ARG A 96 -10.79 8.99 2.90
N THR A 97 -11.95 9.31 3.45
CA THR A 97 -12.06 10.37 4.45
C THR A 97 -11.45 9.89 5.78
N LEU A 98 -10.42 10.57 6.23
CA LEU A 98 -9.77 10.32 7.53
C LEU A 98 -10.54 10.98 8.67
N ASP A 99 -10.95 12.22 8.45
CA ASP A 99 -11.73 12.98 9.40
C ASP A 99 -12.73 13.91 8.66
N LYS A 100 -14.00 13.75 8.97
CA LYS A 100 -15.08 14.53 8.36
C LYS A 100 -15.13 15.99 8.83
N GLN A 101 -14.67 16.27 10.07
CA GLN A 101 -14.74 17.63 10.63
C GLN A 101 -13.67 18.52 10.01
N SER A 102 -12.45 18.05 9.93
CA SER A 102 -11.33 18.77 9.29
C SER A 102 -11.34 18.67 7.76
N GLY A 103 -12.15 17.76 7.19
CA GLY A 103 -12.17 17.48 5.76
C GLY A 103 -10.93 16.74 5.25
N ASN A 104 -10.15 16.14 6.13
CA ASN A 104 -8.94 15.41 5.75
C ASN A 104 -9.26 14.14 4.97
N GLN A 105 -8.66 14.05 3.78
CA GLN A 105 -8.73 12.91 2.88
C GLN A 105 -7.35 12.27 2.75
N LEU A 106 -7.29 10.95 2.81
CA LEU A 106 -6.17 10.18 2.28
C LEU A 106 -6.47 9.90 0.82
N VAL A 107 -5.57 10.27 -0.07
CA VAL A 107 -5.70 10.11 -1.51
C VAL A 107 -4.59 9.20 -2.01
N ALA A 108 -4.94 8.21 -2.80
CA ALA A 108 -4.00 7.39 -3.53
C ALA A 108 -4.11 7.73 -5.01
N VAL A 109 -2.97 8.07 -5.61
CA VAL A 109 -2.85 8.48 -7.01
C VAL A 109 -2.05 7.42 -7.76
N ILE A 110 -2.56 7.00 -8.89
CA ILE A 110 -1.96 5.98 -9.74
C ILE A 110 -2.20 6.33 -11.20
N GLU A 111 -1.35 5.88 -12.11
CA GLU A 111 -1.58 6.03 -13.55
C GLU A 111 -2.88 5.34 -13.99
N ARG A 112 -3.72 6.06 -14.71
CA ARG A 112 -5.02 5.57 -15.18
C ARG A 112 -4.87 4.35 -16.10
N ASP A 113 -3.84 4.33 -16.94
CA ASP A 113 -3.56 3.20 -17.83
C ASP A 113 -3.35 1.90 -17.05
N LEU A 114 -2.60 1.94 -15.95
CA LEU A 114 -2.38 0.75 -15.12
C LEU A 114 -3.70 0.22 -14.53
N VAL A 115 -4.56 1.11 -14.03
CA VAL A 115 -5.88 0.71 -13.51
C VAL A 115 -6.76 0.12 -14.61
N GLN A 116 -6.76 0.71 -15.81
CA GLN A 116 -7.51 0.21 -16.96
C GLN A 116 -7.03 -1.18 -17.41
N ARG A 117 -5.71 -1.39 -17.48
CA ARG A 117 -5.13 -2.71 -17.80
C ARG A 117 -5.49 -3.77 -16.76
N LEU A 118 -5.39 -3.44 -15.47
CA LEU A 118 -5.82 -4.32 -14.39
C LEU A 118 -7.31 -4.63 -14.47
N HIS A 119 -8.15 -3.61 -14.68
CA HIS A 119 -9.58 -3.81 -14.84
C HIS A 119 -9.89 -4.74 -16.03
N ALA A 120 -9.24 -4.53 -17.19
CA ALA A 120 -9.42 -5.37 -18.36
C ALA A 120 -9.03 -6.85 -18.12
N LEU A 121 -8.02 -7.10 -17.28
CA LEU A 121 -7.68 -8.45 -16.85
C LEU A 121 -8.72 -9.03 -15.90
N ILE A 122 -9.12 -8.27 -14.88
CA ILE A 122 -10.02 -8.73 -13.81
C ILE A 122 -11.41 -9.09 -14.36
N VAL A 123 -11.95 -8.30 -15.29
CA VAL A 123 -13.30 -8.54 -15.85
C VAL A 123 -13.43 -9.82 -16.65
N GLN A 124 -12.32 -10.46 -17.05
CA GLN A 124 -12.31 -11.74 -17.74
C GLN A 124 -12.65 -12.90 -16.81
N TYR A 125 -12.57 -12.68 -15.50
CA TYR A 125 -12.82 -13.69 -14.48
C TYR A 125 -14.00 -13.28 -13.60
N GLN A 126 -14.60 -14.25 -12.92
CA GLN A 126 -15.67 -14.01 -11.97
C GLN A 126 -15.11 -14.09 -10.55
N PHE A 127 -15.04 -12.94 -9.85
CA PHE A 127 -14.64 -12.88 -8.45
C PHE A 127 -15.84 -12.53 -7.55
N GLU A 128 -15.82 -12.99 -6.30
CA GLU A 128 -16.80 -12.59 -5.29
C GLU A 128 -16.66 -11.09 -4.98
N SER A 129 -15.44 -10.63 -4.84
CA SER A 129 -15.08 -9.22 -4.68
C SER A 129 -13.62 -8.98 -5.07
N VAL A 130 -13.30 -7.77 -5.49
CA VAL A 130 -11.93 -7.36 -5.84
C VAL A 130 -11.60 -6.07 -5.11
N LEU A 131 -10.42 -6.05 -4.48
CA LEU A 131 -9.80 -4.86 -3.90
C LEU A 131 -8.45 -4.63 -4.57
N LEU A 132 -8.19 -3.39 -5.01
CA LEU A 132 -6.86 -2.91 -5.42
C LEU A 132 -6.33 -2.01 -4.32
N LEU A 133 -5.27 -2.42 -3.64
CA LEU A 133 -4.74 -1.72 -2.48
C LEU A 133 -3.26 -1.32 -2.68
N PRO A 134 -2.88 -0.08 -2.32
CA PRO A 134 -1.48 0.32 -2.30
C PRO A 134 -0.66 -0.52 -1.32
N GLN A 135 0.49 -1.03 -1.74
CA GLN A 135 1.40 -1.80 -0.89
C GLN A 135 1.79 -1.04 0.39
N MET A 136 2.00 0.26 0.29
CA MET A 136 2.34 1.11 1.44
C MET A 136 1.31 1.01 2.57
N LEU A 137 0.02 0.92 2.23
CA LEU A 137 -1.04 0.80 3.23
C LEU A 137 -1.14 -0.61 3.85
N MET A 138 -0.46 -1.60 3.24
CA MET A 138 -0.36 -2.97 3.74
C MET A 138 0.81 -3.17 4.71
N VAL A 139 1.74 -2.21 4.80
CA VAL A 139 2.82 -2.22 5.79
C VAL A 139 2.20 -2.05 7.19
N PRO A 140 2.45 -2.95 8.15
CA PRO A 140 1.93 -2.80 9.51
C PRO A 140 2.35 -1.46 10.11
N TRP A 141 1.40 -0.72 10.68
CA TRP A 141 1.66 0.58 11.30
C TRP A 141 0.85 0.77 12.57
N GLN A 142 1.42 1.48 13.52
CA GLN A 142 0.78 1.90 14.76
C GLN A 142 1.05 3.39 14.99
N ALA A 143 0.10 4.07 15.62
CA ALA A 143 0.26 5.48 15.98
C ALA A 143 1.55 5.71 16.79
N GLU A 144 2.16 6.88 16.58
CA GLU A 144 3.40 7.32 17.24
C GLU A 144 4.65 6.45 16.95
N SER A 145 4.60 5.56 15.95
CA SER A 145 5.74 4.79 15.50
C SER A 145 5.91 4.85 13.99
N TRP A 146 7.13 4.64 13.53
CA TRP A 146 7.43 4.39 12.14
C TRP A 146 7.57 2.90 11.89
N SER A 147 7.25 2.46 10.68
CA SER A 147 7.46 1.07 10.26
C SER A 147 8.35 1.02 9.05
N LEU A 148 9.43 0.26 9.15
CA LEU A 148 10.33 -0.06 8.04
C LEU A 148 10.09 -1.51 7.64
N PHE A 149 9.70 -1.71 6.38
CA PHE A 149 9.41 -3.02 5.82
C PHE A 149 10.41 -3.31 4.71
N VAL A 150 11.35 -4.23 4.95
CA VAL A 150 12.45 -4.55 4.02
C VAL A 150 12.13 -5.85 3.30
N GLN A 151 12.07 -5.78 1.98
CA GLN A 151 11.71 -6.90 1.12
C GLN A 151 12.57 -6.88 -0.15
N ARG A 152 13.42 -7.87 -0.35
CA ARG A 152 14.37 -7.95 -1.48
C ARG A 152 15.26 -6.68 -1.53
N GLU A 153 15.23 -5.95 -2.63
CA GLU A 153 16.01 -4.74 -2.88
C GLU A 153 15.26 -3.45 -2.53
N GLN A 154 14.03 -3.57 -2.00
CA GLN A 154 13.17 -2.44 -1.68
C GLN A 154 12.91 -2.37 -0.17
N ALA A 155 12.95 -1.16 0.36
CA ALA A 155 12.48 -0.84 1.69
C ALA A 155 11.29 0.13 1.60
N LEU A 156 10.29 -0.09 2.45
CA LEU A 156 9.11 0.77 2.57
C LEU A 156 9.15 1.41 3.96
N LEU A 157 9.22 2.72 4.01
CA LEU A 157 9.11 3.47 5.27
C LEU A 157 7.70 4.04 5.39
N ARG A 158 6.94 3.57 6.36
CA ARG A 158 5.62 4.11 6.69
C ARG A 158 5.72 4.92 7.97
N LYS A 159 5.46 6.22 7.88
CA LYS A 159 5.61 7.19 8.97
C LYS A 159 4.29 7.55 9.65
N ASP A 160 3.19 7.50 8.88
CA ASP A 160 1.84 7.81 9.35
C ASP A 160 0.80 6.96 8.60
N ILE A 161 -0.46 7.14 8.92
CA ILE A 161 -1.58 6.53 8.21
C ILE A 161 -1.60 6.89 6.72
N SER A 162 -1.09 8.06 6.37
CA SER A 162 -1.09 8.65 5.03
C SER A 162 0.30 9.02 4.50
N ASP A 163 1.35 8.77 5.26
CA ASP A 163 2.71 9.17 4.89
C ASP A 163 3.64 7.98 4.89
N GLY A 164 4.29 7.78 3.78
CA GLY A 164 5.28 6.74 3.57
C GLY A 164 5.71 6.67 2.11
N TYR A 165 6.88 6.10 1.88
CA TYR A 165 7.45 5.95 0.55
C TYR A 165 8.34 4.71 0.44
N ALA A 166 8.56 4.28 -0.79
CA ALA A 166 9.50 3.22 -1.14
C ALA A 166 10.88 3.80 -1.41
N MET A 167 11.91 3.05 -1.05
CA MET A 167 13.30 3.39 -1.32
C MET A 167 14.09 2.12 -1.68
N ASP A 168 15.21 2.31 -2.38
CA ASP A 168 16.20 1.25 -2.56
C ASP A 168 16.85 0.93 -1.21
N VAL A 169 17.08 -0.36 -0.94
CA VAL A 169 17.71 -0.83 0.30
C VAL A 169 19.11 -0.23 0.47
N VAL A 170 19.84 0.03 -0.62
CA VAL A 170 21.17 0.64 -0.57
C VAL A 170 21.12 2.07 -0.04
N ALA A 171 20.07 2.83 -0.39
CA ALA A 171 19.88 4.21 0.07
C ALA A 171 19.22 4.30 1.46
N MET A 172 18.68 3.22 1.97
CA MET A 172 17.89 3.17 3.20
C MET A 172 18.60 3.75 4.43
N PRO A 173 19.86 3.45 4.76
CA PRO A 173 20.49 3.95 5.99
C PRO A 173 20.61 5.47 6.01
N GLU A 174 20.99 6.07 4.87
CA GLU A 174 21.14 7.51 4.73
C GLU A 174 19.77 8.22 4.78
N LEU A 175 18.78 7.69 4.08
CA LEU A 175 17.42 8.22 4.07
C LEU A 175 16.77 8.14 5.45
N LEU A 176 16.93 7.04 6.18
CA LEU A 176 16.42 6.92 7.56
C LEU A 176 17.05 7.93 8.51
N THR A 177 18.36 8.15 8.37
CA THR A 177 19.07 9.16 9.17
C THR A 177 18.53 10.55 8.89
N THR A 178 18.37 10.88 7.61
CA THR A 178 17.82 12.16 7.16
C THR A 178 16.39 12.39 7.68
N GLU A 179 15.52 11.37 7.55
CA GLU A 179 14.13 11.45 8.02
C GLU A 179 14.05 11.67 9.54
N ARG A 180 14.88 10.98 10.31
CA ARG A 180 14.94 11.16 11.77
C ARG A 180 15.35 12.59 12.16
N GLU A 181 16.35 13.14 11.47
CA GLU A 181 16.79 14.51 11.72
C GLU A 181 15.74 15.55 11.29
N LEU A 182 15.06 15.33 10.16
CA LEU A 182 13.96 16.18 9.71
C LEU A 182 12.80 16.15 10.72
N TYR A 183 12.42 14.99 11.20
CA TYR A 183 11.37 14.86 12.21
C TYR A 183 11.69 15.63 13.48
N LYS A 184 12.92 15.48 14.02
CA LYS A 184 13.36 16.20 15.23
C LYS A 184 13.25 17.71 15.05
N ARG A 185 13.69 18.23 13.91
CA ARG A 185 13.63 19.67 13.58
C ARG A 185 12.20 20.18 13.46
N GLN A 186 11.34 19.43 12.78
CA GLN A 186 9.95 19.83 12.54
C GLN A 186 9.09 19.82 13.79
N HIS A 187 9.38 18.92 14.73
CA HIS A 187 8.59 18.73 15.95
C HIS A 187 9.25 19.27 17.21
N ASP A 188 10.40 19.96 17.09
CA ASP A 188 11.22 20.44 18.22
C ASP A 188 11.44 19.31 19.27
N SER A 189 11.76 18.10 18.78
CA SER A 189 11.89 16.88 19.57
C SER A 189 13.32 16.39 19.62
N GLU A 190 13.74 15.89 20.78
CA GLU A 190 15.07 15.27 20.94
C GLU A 190 15.18 13.89 20.26
N SER A 191 14.06 13.21 20.05
CA SER A 191 14.02 11.88 19.47
C SER A 191 13.01 11.76 18.34
N ALA A 192 13.31 10.91 17.35
CA ALA A 192 12.35 10.45 16.36
C ALA A 192 11.45 9.36 16.96
N PRO A 193 10.28 9.08 16.34
CA PRO A 193 9.42 7.97 16.74
C PRO A 193 10.15 6.63 16.77
N GLU A 194 9.63 5.69 17.55
CA GLU A 194 10.12 4.31 17.55
C GLU A 194 10.06 3.72 16.12
N LEU A 195 11.13 3.07 15.68
CA LEU A 195 11.17 2.38 14.41
C LEU A 195 10.89 0.88 14.61
N LYS A 196 9.80 0.39 14.02
CA LYS A 196 9.46 -1.04 13.96
C LYS A 196 9.96 -1.60 12.65
N ILE A 197 10.85 -2.60 12.72
CA ILE A 197 11.54 -3.15 11.56
C ILE A 197 10.97 -4.53 11.23
N TYR A 198 10.42 -4.64 10.02
CA TYR A 198 9.94 -5.89 9.43
C TYR A 198 10.91 -6.27 8.31
N ASN A 199 11.94 -7.06 8.64
CA ASN A 199 12.99 -7.43 7.70
C ASN A 199 12.80 -8.86 7.19
N PHE A 200 12.56 -8.99 5.87
CA PHE A 200 12.40 -10.25 5.14
C PHE A 200 13.54 -10.50 4.14
N SER A 201 14.62 -9.72 4.23
CA SER A 201 15.81 -9.86 3.41
C SER A 201 16.98 -10.22 4.32
N PRO A 202 17.30 -11.53 4.48
CA PRO A 202 18.29 -11.99 5.47
C PRO A 202 19.70 -11.42 5.23
N ASP A 203 20.02 -11.04 3.99
CA ASP A 203 21.30 -10.46 3.60
C ASP A 203 21.41 -8.96 3.91
N GLN A 204 20.33 -8.34 4.42
CA GLN A 204 20.29 -6.92 4.76
C GLN A 204 20.24 -6.74 6.27
N GLU A 205 21.31 -6.18 6.83
CA GLU A 205 21.33 -5.76 8.22
C GLU A 205 20.69 -4.39 8.37
N VAL A 206 19.74 -4.28 9.29
CA VAL A 206 19.08 -3.02 9.65
C VAL A 206 19.33 -2.77 11.14
N GLU A 207 20.03 -1.69 11.43
CA GLU A 207 20.33 -1.31 12.81
C GLU A 207 19.23 -0.44 13.43
N GLY A 208 19.03 -0.62 14.72
CA GLY A 208 18.15 0.19 15.56
C GLY A 208 16.68 -0.12 15.39
N GLY A 209 15.91 0.05 16.45
CA GLY A 209 14.48 -0.22 16.51
C GLY A 209 14.11 -1.63 16.94
N SER A 210 12.81 -1.90 16.97
CA SER A 210 12.25 -3.20 17.35
C SER A 210 12.04 -4.06 16.11
N HIS A 211 12.61 -5.28 16.08
CA HIS A 211 12.56 -6.20 14.94
C HIS A 211 11.35 -7.13 15.01
N PHE A 212 10.64 -7.24 13.88
CA PHE A 212 9.49 -8.10 13.67
C PHE A 212 9.66 -8.91 12.37
N GLY A 213 8.86 -9.94 12.20
CA GLY A 213 8.85 -10.77 10.99
C GLY A 213 9.35 -12.19 11.23
N GLY A 214 10.51 -12.37 11.82
CA GLY A 214 11.05 -13.68 12.11
C GLY A 214 10.96 -14.65 10.92
N ASN A 215 10.36 -15.82 11.12
CA ASN A 215 10.14 -16.82 10.06
C ASN A 215 8.88 -16.58 9.22
N SER A 216 8.18 -15.47 9.41
CA SER A 216 6.99 -15.13 8.63
C SER A 216 7.37 -14.58 7.26
N GLU A 217 6.55 -14.86 6.26
CA GLU A 217 6.73 -14.31 4.91
C GLU A 217 6.13 -12.90 4.83
N SER A 218 6.78 -12.02 4.05
CA SER A 218 6.39 -10.62 3.89
C SER A 218 4.92 -10.46 3.48
N LEU A 219 4.48 -11.24 2.48
CA LEU A 219 3.10 -11.20 1.99
C LEU A 219 2.09 -11.65 3.06
N ALA A 220 2.44 -12.64 3.89
CA ALA A 220 1.57 -13.10 4.97
C ALA A 220 1.40 -12.03 6.06
N VAL A 221 2.44 -11.26 6.36
CA VAL A 221 2.38 -10.14 7.31
C VAL A 221 1.50 -9.02 6.78
N MET A 222 1.67 -8.61 5.52
CA MET A 222 0.82 -7.61 4.87
C MET A 222 -0.64 -8.05 4.81
N ALA A 223 -0.90 -9.28 4.38
CA ALA A 223 -2.26 -9.82 4.28
C ALA A 223 -2.97 -9.86 5.64
N ARG A 224 -2.26 -10.28 6.68
CA ARG A 224 -2.79 -10.29 8.05
C ARG A 224 -3.11 -8.89 8.54
N TYR A 225 -2.19 -7.94 8.32
CA TYR A 225 -2.42 -6.54 8.70
C TYR A 225 -3.67 -5.97 8.00
N CYS A 226 -3.87 -6.24 6.71
CA CYS A 226 -5.08 -5.85 5.97
C CYS A 226 -6.35 -6.45 6.62
N LEU A 227 -6.36 -7.75 6.88
CA LEU A 227 -7.51 -8.43 7.48
C LEU A 227 -7.85 -7.90 8.88
N ASP A 228 -6.85 -7.46 9.65
CA ASP A 228 -7.02 -6.94 10.99
C ASP A 228 -7.38 -5.45 11.01
N ASN A 229 -7.15 -4.72 9.92
CA ASN A 229 -7.36 -3.28 9.80
C ASN A 229 -8.17 -2.91 8.54
N PRO A 230 -9.41 -3.36 8.39
CA PRO A 230 -10.22 -3.13 7.17
C PRO A 230 -10.49 -1.65 6.91
N ASP A 231 -10.45 -0.81 7.94
CA ASP A 231 -10.67 0.63 7.83
C ASP A 231 -9.48 1.39 7.20
N THR A 232 -8.33 0.74 7.01
CA THR A 232 -7.18 1.35 6.35
C THR A 232 -7.21 1.21 4.83
N GLU A 233 -8.17 0.47 4.28
CA GLU A 233 -8.26 0.18 2.85
C GLU A 233 -8.69 1.40 2.04
N ILE A 234 -7.97 1.68 0.94
CA ILE A 234 -8.42 2.53 -0.17
C ILE A 234 -8.46 1.66 -1.42
N ASN A 235 -9.66 1.35 -1.89
CA ASN A 235 -9.82 0.54 -3.09
C ASN A 235 -9.71 1.42 -4.35
N GLN A 236 -8.72 1.13 -5.19
CA GLN A 236 -8.47 1.84 -6.45
C GLN A 236 -9.52 1.54 -7.54
N LEU A 237 -10.40 0.55 -7.36
CA LEU A 237 -11.48 0.26 -8.31
C LEU A 237 -12.74 1.10 -8.07
N ASN A 238 -12.80 1.88 -7.01
CA ASN A 238 -13.96 2.70 -6.70
C ASN A 238 -13.96 3.99 -7.53
N GLU A 239 -14.05 3.87 -8.86
CA GLU A 239 -14.56 4.92 -9.72
C GLU A 239 -16.07 4.79 -9.87
N LYS A 240 -16.77 5.91 -9.68
CA LYS A 240 -18.09 6.14 -10.24
C LYS A 240 -18.04 7.31 -11.17
#